data_10097464a23cf700a57339d32e3c9370
#
_entry.id   10097464a23cf700a57339d32e3c9370
#
_cell.length_a   1.000
_cell.length_b   1.000
_cell.length_c   1.000
_cell.angle_alpha   90.00
_cell.angle_beta   90.00
_cell.angle_gamma   90.00
#
_symmetry.space_group_name_H-M   'P 1'
#
loop_
_entity.id
_entity.type
_entity.pdbx_description
1 polymer ?
#
loop_
_entity_poly.entity_id
_entity_poly.type
_entity_poly.pdbx_seq_one_letter_code
_entity_poly.pdbx_strand_id
1 'polypeptide(L)'
;MIDQKAQDDFYKNVWQSNIHLFKHSGKNLVDEINDLGPELVIDAGCGINFLKGKIKNLIGYDPVFKEADIMCGHFDAPFKTECADVILALGSVNWGNHDDIANMLIKLKSWLKPGGRLYMRGAPGGYKNDQGLKWFQWGTKEIDQFARLMDFTVERVEIEYNTSGTLKSREWPHRYVWLYRRKKI
;
A
#
# COMPACT_ATOMS: atom_id res chain seq x y z
N MET A 1 9.31 -14.65 -7.87
CA MET A 1 9.41 -13.46 -8.75
C MET A 1 8.02 -13.12 -9.25
N ILE A 2 7.60 -11.87 -9.14
CA ILE A 2 6.28 -11.41 -9.58
C ILE A 2 6.27 -11.39 -11.11
N ASP A 3 5.21 -11.93 -11.72
CA ASP A 3 4.96 -11.73 -13.15
C ASP A 3 4.42 -10.31 -13.36
N GLN A 4 5.30 -9.38 -13.71
CA GLN A 4 4.97 -7.97 -13.89
C GLN A 4 3.92 -7.77 -14.99
N LYS A 5 4.01 -8.54 -16.09
CA LYS A 5 3.05 -8.44 -17.19
C LYS A 5 1.64 -8.85 -16.75
N ALA A 6 1.52 -9.96 -16.03
CA ALA A 6 0.23 -10.41 -15.51
C ALA A 6 -0.35 -9.42 -14.50
N GLN A 7 0.51 -8.78 -13.69
CA GLN A 7 0.11 -7.73 -12.76
C GLN A 7 -0.40 -6.48 -13.50
N ASP A 8 0.31 -6.01 -14.50
CA ASP A 8 -0.09 -4.85 -15.31
C ASP A 8 -1.41 -5.11 -16.05
N ASP A 9 -1.56 -6.30 -16.63
CA ASP A 9 -2.79 -6.71 -17.32
C ASP A 9 -3.98 -6.77 -16.36
N PHE A 10 -3.79 -7.24 -15.13
CA PHE A 10 -4.82 -7.22 -14.10
C PHE A 10 -5.26 -5.78 -13.77
N TYR A 11 -4.33 -4.88 -13.52
CA TYR A 11 -4.66 -3.51 -13.18
C TYR A 11 -5.33 -2.76 -14.33
N LYS A 12 -4.88 -2.96 -15.58
CA LYS A 12 -5.45 -2.33 -16.76
C LYS A 12 -6.84 -2.87 -17.10
N ASN A 13 -7.02 -4.17 -17.08
CA ASN A 13 -8.19 -4.82 -17.68
C ASN A 13 -9.25 -5.22 -16.66
N VAL A 14 -8.87 -5.49 -15.41
CA VAL A 14 -9.79 -5.95 -14.36
C VAL A 14 -10.02 -4.86 -13.33
N TRP A 15 -8.96 -4.34 -12.73
CA TRP A 15 -9.10 -3.40 -11.63
C TRP A 15 -9.57 -2.01 -12.09
N GLN A 16 -9.00 -1.48 -13.18
CA GLN A 16 -9.37 -0.16 -13.70
C GLN A 16 -10.84 -0.10 -14.13
N SER A 17 -11.35 -1.15 -14.76
CA SER A 17 -12.76 -1.21 -15.16
C SER A 17 -13.74 -1.22 -13.99
N ASN A 18 -13.28 -1.66 -12.81
CA ASN A 18 -14.08 -1.80 -11.60
C ASN A 18 -13.74 -0.76 -10.53
N ILE A 19 -12.88 0.23 -10.83
CA ILE A 19 -12.40 1.19 -9.83
C ILE A 19 -13.52 1.96 -9.12
N HIS A 20 -14.63 2.19 -9.82
CA HIS A 20 -15.80 2.87 -9.28
C HIS A 20 -16.51 2.07 -8.18
N LEU A 21 -16.28 0.75 -8.11
CA LEU A 21 -16.82 -0.13 -7.07
C LEU A 21 -16.02 -0.07 -5.77
N PHE A 22 -14.79 0.45 -5.82
CA PHE A 22 -13.91 0.49 -4.67
C PHE A 22 -13.97 1.85 -4.00
N LYS A 23 -14.27 1.85 -2.70
CA LYS A 23 -14.14 3.05 -1.86
C LYS A 23 -12.65 3.34 -1.67
N HIS A 24 -12.26 4.60 -1.81
CA HIS A 24 -10.88 5.01 -1.56
C HIS A 24 -10.51 4.82 -0.09
N SER A 25 -9.59 3.94 0.14
CA SER A 25 -9.15 3.50 1.46
C SER A 25 -8.34 4.53 2.23
N GLY A 26 -7.73 5.47 1.55
CA GLY A 26 -6.94 6.52 2.18
C GLY A 26 -7.72 7.76 2.60
N LYS A 27 -9.03 7.83 2.31
CA LYS A 27 -9.82 9.03 2.59
C LYS A 27 -9.80 9.44 4.07
N ASN A 28 -9.84 8.47 4.97
CA ASN A 28 -9.85 8.71 6.42
C ASN A 28 -8.47 9.12 6.97
N LEU A 29 -7.41 9.00 6.17
CA LEU A 29 -6.05 9.35 6.57
C LEU A 29 -5.68 10.78 6.24
N VAL A 30 -6.51 11.50 5.47
CA VAL A 30 -6.18 12.84 4.95
C VAL A 30 -5.87 13.82 6.07
N ASP A 31 -6.78 13.93 7.05
CA ASP A 31 -6.61 14.88 8.16
C ASP A 31 -5.44 14.45 9.06
N GLU A 32 -5.38 13.16 9.43
CA GLU A 32 -4.29 12.61 10.24
C GLU A 32 -2.91 12.90 9.62
N ILE A 33 -2.76 12.72 8.30
CA ILE A 33 -1.48 12.95 7.63
C ILE A 33 -1.18 14.44 7.52
N ASN A 34 -2.18 15.27 7.20
CA ASN A 34 -1.99 16.70 7.08
C ASN A 34 -1.61 17.36 8.42
N ASP A 35 -2.15 16.84 9.54
CA ASP A 35 -1.84 17.31 10.90
C ASP A 35 -0.38 17.01 11.31
N LEU A 36 0.26 16.02 10.66
CA LEU A 36 1.70 15.77 10.87
C LEU A 36 2.59 16.86 10.26
N GLY A 37 2.07 17.68 9.34
CA GLY A 37 2.83 18.70 8.62
C GLY A 37 3.97 18.13 7.76
N PRO A 38 3.78 17.07 6.97
CA PRO A 38 4.86 16.41 6.27
C PRO A 38 5.47 17.30 5.17
N GLU A 39 6.79 17.26 5.02
CA GLU A 39 7.50 17.88 3.89
C GLU A 39 7.35 17.09 2.60
N LEU A 40 7.25 15.75 2.70
CA LEU A 40 7.02 14.86 1.57
C LEU A 40 6.19 13.65 1.99
N VAL A 41 5.12 13.42 1.24
CA VAL A 41 4.32 12.19 1.28
C VAL A 41 4.46 11.45 -0.04
N ILE A 42 4.79 10.17 0.00
CA ILE A 42 4.82 9.30 -1.20
C ILE A 42 3.59 8.39 -1.17
N ASP A 43 2.81 8.37 -2.25
CA ASP A 43 1.72 7.40 -2.46
C ASP A 43 2.18 6.33 -3.45
N ALA A 44 2.54 5.17 -2.90
CA ALA A 44 3.12 4.06 -3.64
C ALA A 44 2.02 3.19 -4.27
N GLY A 45 1.92 3.21 -5.59
CA GLY A 45 0.82 2.60 -6.33
C GLY A 45 -0.46 3.40 -6.14
N CYS A 46 -0.40 4.69 -6.45
CA CYS A 46 -1.46 5.67 -6.19
C CYS A 46 -2.72 5.46 -7.06
N GLY A 47 -2.66 4.59 -8.07
CA GLY A 47 -3.75 4.39 -9.01
C GLY A 47 -4.15 5.69 -9.69
N ILE A 48 -5.44 6.06 -9.62
CA ILE A 48 -5.96 7.33 -10.16
C ILE A 48 -5.55 8.57 -9.35
N ASN A 49 -4.58 8.45 -8.47
CA ASN A 49 -4.01 9.55 -7.67
C ASN A 49 -5.06 10.36 -6.87
N PHE A 50 -6.03 9.65 -6.29
CA PHE A 50 -7.19 10.24 -5.62
C PHE A 50 -6.84 11.17 -4.47
N LEU A 51 -5.73 10.93 -3.79
CA LEU A 51 -5.28 11.70 -2.62
C LEU A 51 -4.51 12.97 -3.00
N LYS A 52 -4.14 13.12 -4.28
CA LYS A 52 -3.50 14.33 -4.81
C LYS A 52 -4.36 15.56 -4.58
N GLY A 53 -3.74 16.61 -4.04
CA GLY A 53 -4.43 17.86 -3.69
C GLY A 53 -5.25 17.82 -2.40
N LYS A 54 -5.45 16.63 -1.80
CA LYS A 54 -6.09 16.46 -0.49
C LYS A 54 -5.04 16.31 0.62
N ILE A 55 -3.99 15.55 0.35
CA ILE A 55 -2.81 15.47 1.23
C ILE A 55 -1.76 16.44 0.70
N LYS A 56 -1.25 17.27 1.60
CA LYS A 56 -0.20 18.25 1.29
C LYS A 56 1.10 17.52 0.91
N ASN A 57 1.83 18.10 -0.04
CA ASN A 57 3.14 17.61 -0.47
C ASN A 57 3.17 16.14 -0.91
N LEU A 58 2.04 15.63 -1.43
CA LEU A 58 1.93 14.27 -1.93
C LEU A 58 2.45 14.15 -3.36
N ILE A 59 3.29 13.13 -3.57
CA ILE A 59 3.73 12.66 -4.90
C ILE A 59 3.31 11.20 -5.01
N GLY A 60 2.43 10.91 -5.99
CA GLY A 60 1.98 9.56 -6.29
C GLY A 60 2.74 8.96 -7.46
N TYR A 61 3.12 7.68 -7.36
CA TYR A 61 3.61 6.93 -8.51
C TYR A 61 2.78 5.66 -8.75
N ASP A 62 2.68 5.29 -10.01
CA ASP A 62 1.97 4.08 -10.44
C ASP A 62 2.51 3.61 -11.80
N PRO A 63 2.66 2.30 -12.05
CA PRO A 63 3.16 1.79 -13.33
C PRO A 63 2.12 1.84 -14.46
N VAL A 64 0.84 1.99 -14.12
CA VAL A 64 -0.28 1.77 -15.05
C VAL A 64 -1.11 3.01 -15.30
N PHE A 65 -1.33 3.82 -14.26
CA PHE A 65 -2.27 4.93 -14.31
C PHE A 65 -1.59 6.26 -14.68
N LYS A 66 -2.07 6.87 -15.76
CA LYS A 66 -1.58 8.17 -16.28
C LYS A 66 -1.83 9.36 -15.35
N GLU A 67 -2.73 9.19 -14.38
CA GLU A 67 -3.05 10.18 -13.36
C GLU A 67 -1.97 10.28 -12.27
N ALA A 68 -1.03 9.33 -12.23
CA ALA A 68 0.12 9.38 -11.34
C ALA A 68 1.05 10.56 -11.68
N ASP A 69 1.68 11.14 -10.66
CA ASP A 69 2.71 12.18 -10.88
C ASP A 69 3.94 11.59 -11.57
N ILE A 70 4.24 10.32 -11.30
CA ILE A 70 5.38 9.58 -11.87
C ILE A 70 4.87 8.23 -12.36
N MET A 71 4.97 7.98 -13.67
CA MET A 71 4.65 6.67 -14.23
C MET A 71 5.87 5.76 -14.17
N CYS A 72 5.94 4.92 -13.17
CA CYS A 72 7.03 3.95 -13.02
C CYS A 72 6.64 2.77 -12.12
N GLY A 73 7.40 1.68 -12.24
CA GLY A 73 7.32 0.56 -11.32
C GLY A 73 7.89 0.90 -9.94
N HIS A 74 7.59 0.05 -8.97
CA HIS A 74 8.01 0.26 -7.58
C HIS A 74 9.53 0.41 -7.42
N PHE A 75 10.31 -0.38 -8.14
CA PHE A 75 11.77 -0.37 -8.02
C PHE A 75 12.44 0.74 -8.83
N ASP A 76 11.72 1.32 -9.80
CA ASP A 76 12.22 2.37 -10.70
C ASP A 76 11.89 3.79 -10.22
N ALA A 77 11.10 3.91 -9.14
CA ALA A 77 10.68 5.20 -8.61
C ALA A 77 11.90 6.00 -8.11
N PRO A 78 12.07 7.28 -8.57
CA PRO A 78 13.32 8.03 -8.45
C PRO A 78 13.46 8.79 -7.12
N PHE A 79 12.94 8.25 -6.04
CA PHE A 79 13.04 8.90 -4.73
C PHE A 79 14.42 8.68 -4.10
N LYS A 80 14.92 9.72 -3.45
CA LYS A 80 16.16 9.66 -2.67
C LYS A 80 15.97 8.88 -1.38
N THR A 81 17.04 8.35 -0.85
CA THR A 81 17.07 7.74 0.48
C THR A 81 16.65 8.77 1.54
N GLU A 82 15.82 8.34 2.49
CA GLU A 82 15.38 9.12 3.65
C GLU A 82 14.79 10.49 3.31
N CYS A 83 14.01 10.57 2.23
CA CYS A 83 13.39 11.82 1.79
C CYS A 83 11.96 12.01 2.29
N ALA A 84 11.22 10.95 2.60
CA ALA A 84 9.80 11.02 2.91
C ALA A 84 9.51 10.97 4.41
N ASP A 85 8.60 11.82 4.87
CA ASP A 85 8.06 11.77 6.24
C ASP A 85 6.97 10.71 6.37
N VAL A 86 6.21 10.53 5.29
CA VAL A 86 5.09 9.59 5.22
C VAL A 86 5.13 8.85 3.89
N ILE A 87 4.86 7.55 3.93
CA ILE A 87 4.62 6.74 2.75
C ILE A 87 3.27 6.03 2.90
N LEU A 88 2.48 6.02 1.84
CA LEU A 88 1.25 5.27 1.71
C LEU A 88 1.49 4.09 0.77
N ALA A 89 1.09 2.88 1.17
CA ALA A 89 1.08 1.69 0.33
C ALA A 89 -0.25 0.94 0.53
N LEU A 90 -1.32 1.60 0.05
CA LEU A 90 -2.70 1.23 0.36
C LEU A 90 -3.25 0.18 -0.62
N GLY A 91 -2.52 -0.92 -0.80
CA GLY A 91 -2.88 -2.03 -1.67
C GLY A 91 -1.85 -2.36 -2.75
N SER A 92 -0.76 -1.62 -2.84
CA SER A 92 0.30 -1.87 -3.82
C SER A 92 1.27 -2.99 -3.40
N VAL A 93 1.44 -3.23 -2.11
CA VAL A 93 2.34 -4.27 -1.55
C VAL A 93 1.53 -5.51 -1.17
N ASN A 94 0.98 -6.19 -2.18
CA ASN A 94 0.09 -7.34 -1.99
C ASN A 94 0.43 -8.54 -2.88
N TRP A 95 1.52 -8.48 -3.65
CA TRP A 95 1.80 -9.46 -4.69
C TRP A 95 3.07 -10.24 -4.43
N GLY A 96 3.03 -11.52 -4.77
CA GLY A 96 4.19 -12.38 -4.72
C GLY A 96 4.29 -13.22 -3.45
N ASN A 97 5.51 -13.68 -3.17
CA ASN A 97 5.85 -14.44 -1.97
C ASN A 97 6.45 -13.54 -0.89
N HIS A 98 6.91 -14.14 0.20
CA HIS A 98 7.51 -13.42 1.33
C HIS A 98 8.71 -12.56 0.92
N ASP A 99 9.59 -13.08 0.05
CA ASP A 99 10.79 -12.35 -0.40
C ASP A 99 10.41 -11.18 -1.31
N ASP A 100 9.40 -11.34 -2.16
CA ASP A 100 8.89 -10.27 -3.01
C ASP A 100 8.35 -9.11 -2.15
N ILE A 101 7.57 -9.42 -1.09
CA ILE A 101 7.08 -8.42 -0.13
C ILE A 101 8.23 -7.77 0.64
N ALA A 102 9.20 -8.57 1.12
CA ALA A 102 10.36 -8.06 1.83
C ALA A 102 11.13 -7.03 0.98
N ASN A 103 11.40 -7.35 -0.28
CA ASN A 103 12.10 -6.46 -1.20
C ASN A 103 11.34 -5.13 -1.44
N MET A 104 10.01 -5.20 -1.60
CA MET A 104 9.18 -4.00 -1.71
C MET A 104 9.25 -3.14 -0.44
N LEU A 105 9.17 -3.76 0.74
CA LEU A 105 9.26 -3.05 2.03
C LEU A 105 10.65 -2.45 2.27
N ILE A 106 11.74 -3.14 1.88
CA ILE A 106 13.11 -2.61 1.93
C ILE A 106 13.20 -1.32 1.10
N LYS A 107 12.62 -1.34 -0.10
CA LYS A 107 12.62 -0.16 -0.96
C LYS A 107 11.83 1.01 -0.34
N LEU A 108 10.62 0.77 0.17
CA LEU A 108 9.82 1.79 0.88
C LEU A 108 10.57 2.32 2.11
N LYS A 109 11.15 1.42 2.93
CA LYS A 109 11.96 1.81 4.09
C LYS A 109 13.12 2.70 3.70
N SER A 110 13.77 2.45 2.56
CA SER A 110 14.93 3.24 2.13
C SER A 110 14.58 4.71 1.86
N TRP A 111 13.36 5.00 1.43
CA TRP A 111 12.88 6.37 1.18
C TRP A 111 12.37 7.06 2.44
N LEU A 112 11.94 6.28 3.45
CA LEU A 112 11.33 6.81 4.66
C LEU A 112 12.38 7.36 5.60
N LYS A 113 12.21 8.60 6.09
CA LYS A 113 13.08 9.21 7.11
C LYS A 113 13.07 8.37 8.41
N PRO A 114 14.13 8.39 9.23
CA PRO A 114 14.07 7.88 10.60
C PRO A 114 12.93 8.53 11.38
N GLY A 115 12.08 7.72 12.01
CA GLY A 115 10.85 8.18 12.67
C GLY A 115 9.67 8.44 11.75
N GLY A 116 9.84 8.30 10.43
CA GLY A 116 8.77 8.42 9.44
C GLY A 116 7.74 7.31 9.54
N ARG A 117 6.58 7.52 8.93
CA ARG A 117 5.40 6.65 9.01
C ARG A 117 5.09 5.98 7.68
N LEU A 118 4.84 4.67 7.70
CA LEU A 118 4.40 3.88 6.57
C LEU A 118 3.00 3.34 6.84
N TYR A 119 2.02 3.89 6.15
CA TYR A 119 0.63 3.42 6.17
C TYR A 119 0.44 2.32 5.14
N MET A 120 0.01 1.18 5.60
CA MET A 120 -0.16 0.00 4.78
C MET A 120 -1.60 -0.49 4.78
N ARG A 121 -1.98 -1.11 3.67
CA ARG A 121 -3.22 -1.87 3.57
C ARG A 121 -2.98 -3.14 2.78
N GLY A 122 -3.40 -4.27 3.34
CA GLY A 122 -3.21 -5.58 2.74
C GLY A 122 -4.46 -6.44 2.78
N ALA A 123 -4.55 -7.37 1.82
CA ALA A 123 -5.63 -8.34 1.76
C ALA A 123 -5.31 -9.55 2.67
N PRO A 124 -6.30 -10.12 3.37
CA PRO A 124 -6.09 -11.29 4.23
C PRO A 124 -5.83 -12.58 3.45
N GLY A 125 -5.82 -12.53 2.11
CA GLY A 125 -5.69 -13.68 1.24
C GLY A 125 -7.02 -14.35 0.91
N GLY A 126 -6.92 -15.54 0.29
CA GLY A 126 -8.12 -16.30 -0.09
C GLY A 126 -8.78 -15.84 -1.41
N TYR A 127 -8.29 -14.78 -2.02
CA TYR A 127 -8.77 -14.38 -3.34
C TYR A 127 -8.15 -15.31 -4.39
N LYS A 128 -8.98 -16.18 -4.94
CA LYS A 128 -8.66 -16.84 -6.20
C LYS A 128 -8.89 -15.81 -7.29
N ASN A 129 -7.87 -15.46 -8.04
CA ASN A 129 -8.06 -14.76 -9.29
C ASN A 129 -7.80 -15.76 -10.43
N ASP A 130 -8.63 -15.67 -11.45
CA ASP A 130 -8.56 -16.55 -12.63
C ASP A 130 -7.33 -16.29 -13.51
N GLN A 131 -6.48 -15.33 -13.11
CA GLN A 131 -5.34 -14.86 -13.89
C GLN A 131 -3.99 -15.37 -13.35
N GLY A 132 -4.01 -16.26 -12.35
CA GLY A 132 -2.79 -16.86 -11.81
C GLY A 132 -1.91 -15.94 -10.97
N LEU A 133 -2.39 -14.74 -10.64
CA LEU A 133 -1.65 -13.81 -9.79
C LEU A 133 -1.61 -14.30 -8.35
N LYS A 134 -0.44 -14.31 -7.78
CA LYS A 134 -0.21 -14.76 -6.42
C LYS A 134 -0.34 -13.59 -5.45
N TRP A 135 -1.51 -13.46 -4.82
CA TRP A 135 -1.72 -12.53 -3.72
C TRP A 135 -0.96 -12.98 -2.48
N PHE A 136 -0.27 -12.04 -1.86
CA PHE A 136 0.30 -12.26 -0.53
C PHE A 136 -0.83 -12.23 0.51
N GLN A 137 -0.77 -13.16 1.45
CA GLN A 137 -1.77 -13.26 2.52
C GLN A 137 -1.28 -12.48 3.74
N TRP A 138 -1.86 -11.31 3.96
CA TRP A 138 -1.58 -10.51 5.14
C TRP A 138 -2.40 -10.99 6.33
N GLY A 139 -1.76 -11.01 7.50
CA GLY A 139 -2.37 -11.23 8.81
C GLY A 139 -1.54 -10.54 9.88
N THR A 140 -2.00 -10.54 11.10
CA THR A 140 -1.28 -9.91 12.24
C THR A 140 0.11 -10.50 12.42
N LYS A 141 0.26 -11.81 12.19
CA LYS A 141 1.56 -12.50 12.27
C LYS A 141 2.56 -11.98 11.25
N GLU A 142 2.14 -11.81 10.00
CA GLU A 142 2.96 -11.30 8.91
C GLU A 142 3.32 -9.82 9.15
N ILE A 143 2.36 -9.01 9.61
CA ILE A 143 2.58 -7.61 9.97
C ILE A 143 3.68 -7.50 11.04
N ASP A 144 3.60 -8.27 12.11
CA ASP A 144 4.60 -8.28 13.18
C ASP A 144 5.95 -8.83 12.73
N GLN A 145 5.95 -9.84 11.86
CA GLN A 145 7.17 -10.44 11.33
C GLN A 145 7.93 -9.42 10.47
N PHE A 146 7.25 -8.73 9.55
CA PHE A 146 7.89 -7.69 8.74
C PHE A 146 8.29 -6.47 9.55
N ALA A 147 7.54 -6.11 10.61
CA ALA A 147 7.96 -5.04 11.52
C ALA A 147 9.32 -5.35 12.14
N ARG A 148 9.51 -6.57 12.65
CA ARG A 148 10.80 -7.00 13.20
C ARG A 148 11.91 -7.03 12.15
N LEU A 149 11.63 -7.60 10.98
CA LEU A 149 12.61 -7.73 9.89
C LEU A 149 13.09 -6.36 9.39
N MET A 150 12.21 -5.36 9.38
CA MET A 150 12.48 -4.02 8.85
C MET A 150 12.80 -2.99 9.92
N ASP A 151 12.98 -3.36 11.20
CA ASP A 151 13.14 -2.41 12.31
C ASP A 151 12.04 -1.34 12.38
N PHE A 152 10.82 -1.76 12.12
CA PHE A 152 9.64 -0.94 12.36
C PHE A 152 9.04 -1.20 13.73
N THR A 153 8.32 -0.20 14.24
CA THR A 153 7.34 -0.37 15.33
C THR A 153 5.95 -0.40 14.72
N VAL A 154 5.13 -1.35 15.12
CA VAL A 154 3.70 -1.37 14.76
C VAL A 154 2.99 -0.42 15.72
N GLU A 155 2.45 0.71 15.20
CA GLU A 155 1.72 1.68 16.01
C GLU A 155 0.22 1.39 16.07
N ARG A 156 -0.33 0.83 14.99
CA ARG A 156 -1.76 0.55 14.86
C ARG A 156 -1.99 -0.62 13.92
N VAL A 157 -2.96 -1.47 14.25
CA VAL A 157 -3.53 -2.48 13.34
C VAL A 157 -5.03 -2.40 13.46
N GLU A 158 -5.70 -2.22 12.34
CA GLU A 158 -7.15 -2.22 12.22
C GLU A 158 -7.60 -3.31 11.26
N ILE A 159 -8.75 -3.90 11.53
CA ILE A 159 -9.37 -4.89 10.67
C ILE A 159 -10.64 -4.29 10.08
N GLU A 160 -10.65 -4.10 8.77
CA GLU A 160 -11.85 -3.69 8.06
C GLU A 160 -12.68 -4.94 7.71
N TYR A 161 -13.94 -4.95 8.09
CA TYR A 161 -14.90 -5.98 7.71
C TYR A 161 -15.76 -5.50 6.54
N ASN A 162 -16.12 -6.41 5.64
CA ASN A 162 -17.01 -6.07 4.54
C ASN A 162 -18.43 -5.82 5.07
N THR A 163 -18.88 -4.57 4.97
CA THR A 163 -20.23 -4.15 5.39
C THR A 163 -21.25 -4.16 4.23
N SER A 164 -20.83 -4.42 3.00
CA SER A 164 -21.75 -4.51 1.86
C SER A 164 -22.47 -5.88 1.91
N GLY A 165 -23.77 -5.85 2.12
CA GLY A 165 -24.64 -6.98 2.46
C GLY A 165 -24.80 -8.10 1.41
N THR A 166 -23.97 -8.16 0.38
CA THR A 166 -24.00 -9.18 -0.67
C THR A 166 -23.05 -10.36 -0.43
N LEU A 167 -22.07 -10.21 0.45
CA LEU A 167 -21.21 -11.32 0.85
C LEU A 167 -21.54 -11.73 2.29
N LYS A 168 -22.04 -12.93 2.43
CA LYS A 168 -22.45 -13.55 3.71
C LYS A 168 -21.33 -13.77 4.74
N SER A 169 -20.20 -13.10 4.62
CA SER A 169 -19.04 -13.32 5.50
C SER A 169 -18.67 -12.10 6.33
N ARG A 170 -19.54 -11.74 7.28
CA ARG A 170 -19.11 -10.87 8.40
C ARG A 170 -18.04 -11.52 9.29
N GLU A 171 -17.70 -12.79 9.04
CA GLU A 171 -16.77 -13.58 9.82
C GLU A 171 -15.30 -13.46 9.33
N TRP A 172 -15.09 -12.94 8.12
CA TRP A 172 -13.74 -12.83 7.56
C TRP A 172 -13.31 -11.38 7.41
N PRO A 173 -12.10 -11.04 7.87
CA PRO A 173 -11.56 -9.71 7.65
C PRO A 173 -11.48 -9.43 6.15
N HIS A 174 -11.99 -8.28 5.74
CA HIS A 174 -11.91 -7.85 4.34
C HIS A 174 -10.52 -7.30 4.02
N ARG A 175 -9.93 -6.59 4.98
CA ARG A 175 -8.60 -5.98 4.86
C ARG A 175 -7.98 -5.77 6.22
N TYR A 176 -6.65 -5.78 6.24
CA TYR A 176 -5.85 -5.24 7.33
C TYR A 176 -5.36 -3.85 6.92
N VAL A 177 -5.47 -2.90 7.83
CA VAL A 177 -4.90 -1.55 7.74
C VAL A 177 -3.97 -1.38 8.92
N TRP A 178 -2.72 -1.00 8.66
CA TRP A 178 -1.77 -0.83 9.76
C TRP A 178 -0.80 0.31 9.51
N LEU A 179 -0.20 0.78 10.60
CA LEU A 179 0.79 1.83 10.62
C LEU A 179 2.10 1.31 11.19
N TYR A 180 3.14 1.38 10.39
CA TYR A 180 4.51 1.20 10.81
C TYR A 180 5.18 2.56 11.06
N ARG A 181 5.99 2.62 12.12
CA ARG A 181 6.94 3.71 12.31
C ARG A 181 8.36 3.18 12.17
N ARG A 182 9.18 3.81 11.33
CA ARG A 182 10.61 3.53 11.25
C ARG A 182 11.27 3.97 12.56
N LYS A 183 12.02 3.08 13.20
CA LYS A 183 12.76 3.43 14.42
C LYS A 183 13.76 4.56 14.14
N LYS A 184 13.91 5.46 15.12
CA LYS A 184 15.01 6.43 15.13
C LYS A 184 16.25 5.68 15.60
N ILE A 185 17.28 5.70 14.82
CA ILE A 185 18.61 5.20 15.20
C ILE A 185 19.34 6.32 15.92
#